data_530391f3347e8194ea0dfd9077356a73
#
_entry.id   530391f3347e8194ea0dfd9077356a73
#
_cell.length_a   1.000
_cell.length_b   1.000
_cell.length_c   1.000
_cell.angle_alpha   90.00
_cell.angle_beta   90.00
_cell.angle_gamma   90.00
#
_symmetry.space_group_name_H-M   'P 1'
#
loop_
_entity.id
_entity.type
_entity.pdbx_description
1 polymer ?
#
loop_
_entity_poly.entity_id
_entity_poly.type
_entity_poly.pdbx_seq_one_letter_code
_entity_poly.pdbx_strand_id
1 'polypeptide(L)'
;MPAKKQYLQTLREEYLSADKKTKGRLLDEAQKRTKGNRKYLIRKLSVKQSYAPKIRKTRAPVYDHEVTAILAQVWQIYDYPCGQRLAPLLKTEVNRLRQFKEICCSDEIVKKLSKLSSSTIDRLLAPEKQLLSLKRYRKKSVHPLLYQKIPVKLTDDWNRDQIGNEQLDFVAHCGQSVHGQYVHTISLTDIASNWWNGRAILGKSQRETVKGMTYLVQQTPFKIIEIHPDNDLSFINNLLHQWCEDRKIAMSRSRPNHKNDNAWIEQKNYTHVRQTVGYVRYDTLTEVAMLNSLYRDLSLYKNFCQTGMKLIQKIRIGGHVKRKYDTPKTPCQRLLELGKLTKRQQQQLEQLYLSLNPAELKRTIEQKRDKLYQFYQQKMRSDNVDTSKKIKPHFGYFLRDTTKSISVT
;
A
#
# COMPACT_ATOMS: atom_id res chain seq x y z
N MET A 1 -28.10 -6.82 27.13
CA MET A 1 -28.91 -7.98 26.68
C MET A 1 -28.68 -9.29 27.46
N PRO A 2 -27.47 -9.67 27.91
CA PRO A 2 -27.30 -10.89 28.72
C PRO A 2 -28.03 -10.84 30.07
N ALA A 3 -27.93 -9.73 30.80
CA ALA A 3 -28.55 -9.59 32.14
C ALA A 3 -30.08 -9.76 32.16
N LYS A 4 -30.79 -9.23 31.17
CA LYS A 4 -32.25 -9.40 31.04
C LYS A 4 -32.65 -10.86 30.82
N LYS A 5 -31.88 -11.60 30.05
CA LYS A 5 -32.13 -13.03 29.78
C LYS A 5 -31.85 -13.87 31.02
N GLN A 6 -30.80 -13.57 31.74
CA GLN A 6 -30.41 -14.24 32.99
C GLN A 6 -31.46 -13.99 34.09
N TYR A 7 -31.90 -12.75 34.27
CA TYR A 7 -32.98 -12.41 35.22
C TYR A 7 -34.28 -13.17 34.93
N LEU A 8 -34.75 -13.24 33.68
CA LEU A 8 -35.92 -13.98 33.31
C LEU A 8 -35.77 -15.50 33.48
N GLN A 9 -34.56 -16.00 33.41
CA GLN A 9 -34.24 -17.40 33.64
C GLN A 9 -34.38 -17.78 35.12
N THR A 10 -33.85 -16.96 36.04
CA THR A 10 -33.97 -17.14 37.47
C THR A 10 -35.43 -16.99 37.91
N LEU A 11 -36.10 -15.92 37.47
CA LEU A 11 -37.50 -15.66 37.81
C LEU A 11 -38.48 -16.77 37.35
N ARG A 12 -38.07 -17.52 36.33
CA ARG A 12 -38.93 -18.58 35.78
C ARG A 12 -39.12 -19.76 36.72
N GLU A 13 -38.12 -20.15 37.48
CA GLU A 13 -38.21 -21.26 38.44
C GLU A 13 -39.22 -20.92 39.52
N GLU A 14 -39.16 -19.68 40.04
CA GLU A 14 -40.12 -19.17 41.02
C GLU A 14 -41.53 -19.05 40.38
N TYR A 15 -41.63 -18.56 39.14
CA TYR A 15 -42.92 -18.39 38.43
C TYR A 15 -43.64 -19.71 38.18
N LEU A 16 -42.92 -20.79 37.88
CA LEU A 16 -43.52 -22.10 37.60
C LEU A 16 -44.06 -22.77 38.85
N SER A 17 -43.44 -22.59 40.02
CA SER A 17 -43.86 -23.15 41.32
C SER A 17 -44.89 -22.30 42.04
N ALA A 18 -45.08 -21.04 41.67
CA ALA A 18 -45.94 -20.07 42.37
C ALA A 18 -47.43 -20.29 42.10
N ASP A 19 -48.27 -19.91 43.09
CA ASP A 19 -49.70 -19.82 42.98
C ASP A 19 -50.17 -18.66 42.06
N LYS A 20 -51.44 -18.62 41.68
CA LYS A 20 -52.00 -17.60 40.75
C LYS A 20 -51.76 -16.15 41.19
N LYS A 21 -51.87 -15.86 42.50
CA LYS A 21 -51.68 -14.50 43.05
C LYS A 21 -50.21 -14.08 43.00
N THR A 22 -49.30 -14.98 43.37
CA THR A 22 -47.87 -14.77 43.33
C THR A 22 -47.34 -14.67 41.88
N LYS A 23 -47.87 -15.47 40.94
CA LYS A 23 -47.59 -15.32 39.49
C LYS A 23 -47.90 -13.92 38.98
N GLY A 24 -49.05 -13.35 39.47
CA GLY A 24 -49.40 -11.96 39.14
C GLY A 24 -48.32 -10.96 39.57
N ARG A 25 -47.91 -11.04 40.85
CA ARG A 25 -46.85 -10.16 41.40
C ARG A 25 -45.50 -10.30 40.67
N LEU A 26 -45.06 -11.53 40.41
CA LEU A 26 -43.83 -11.79 39.68
C LEU A 26 -43.83 -11.21 38.25
N LEU A 27 -45.02 -11.25 37.58
CA LEU A 27 -45.19 -10.63 36.27
C LEU A 27 -45.11 -9.10 36.32
N ASP A 28 -45.70 -8.49 37.35
CA ASP A 28 -45.67 -7.04 37.54
C ASP A 28 -44.25 -6.55 37.82
N GLU A 29 -43.52 -7.27 38.66
CA GLU A 29 -42.12 -7.01 38.92
C GLU A 29 -41.25 -7.21 37.67
N ALA A 30 -41.45 -8.30 36.93
CA ALA A 30 -40.73 -8.55 35.68
C ALA A 30 -41.04 -7.46 34.62
N GLN A 31 -42.26 -6.99 34.55
CA GLN A 31 -42.65 -5.90 33.66
C GLN A 31 -41.94 -4.58 34.05
N LYS A 32 -41.91 -4.27 35.32
CA LYS A 32 -41.26 -3.07 35.89
C LYS A 32 -39.73 -3.06 35.59
N ARG A 33 -39.06 -4.20 35.84
CA ARG A 33 -37.59 -4.35 35.65
C ARG A 33 -37.18 -4.48 34.18
N THR A 34 -37.95 -5.18 33.37
CA THR A 34 -37.58 -5.50 31.97
C THR A 34 -38.20 -4.58 30.95
N LYS A 35 -39.20 -3.75 31.34
CA LYS A 35 -40.07 -2.94 30.47
C LYS A 35 -40.70 -3.79 29.34
N GLY A 36 -40.92 -5.09 29.58
CA GLY A 36 -41.47 -6.04 28.63
C GLY A 36 -43.01 -6.07 28.68
N ASN A 37 -43.64 -6.38 27.55
CA ASN A 37 -45.10 -6.57 27.52
C ASN A 37 -45.50 -7.81 28.35
N ARG A 38 -46.57 -7.72 29.15
CA ARG A 38 -47.05 -8.78 30.05
C ARG A 38 -47.32 -10.10 29.33
N LYS A 39 -47.97 -10.09 28.16
CA LYS A 39 -48.21 -11.28 27.34
C LYS A 39 -46.90 -11.94 26.87
N TYR A 40 -45.92 -11.13 26.53
CA TYR A 40 -44.58 -11.62 26.18
C TYR A 40 -43.90 -12.31 27.36
N LEU A 41 -43.99 -11.72 28.57
CA LEU A 41 -43.38 -12.27 29.78
C LEU A 41 -44.08 -13.58 30.17
N ILE A 42 -45.42 -13.66 30.14
CA ILE A 42 -46.15 -14.92 30.37
C ILE A 42 -45.65 -16.01 29.43
N ARG A 43 -45.58 -15.72 28.11
CA ARG A 43 -45.10 -16.67 27.13
C ARG A 43 -43.66 -17.12 27.36
N LYS A 44 -42.81 -16.20 27.84
CA LYS A 44 -41.39 -16.49 28.15
C LYS A 44 -41.20 -17.29 29.43
N LEU A 45 -42.02 -17.09 30.45
CA LEU A 45 -41.94 -17.75 31.74
C LEU A 45 -42.69 -19.11 31.76
N SER A 46 -43.78 -19.27 31.01
CA SER A 46 -44.61 -20.48 31.00
C SER A 46 -44.12 -21.59 30.03
N VAL A 47 -43.44 -21.27 28.97
CA VAL A 47 -43.00 -22.25 27.98
C VAL A 47 -41.67 -22.93 28.42
N LYS A 48 -41.63 -24.29 28.45
CA LYS A 48 -40.38 -25.04 28.56
C LYS A 48 -39.44 -24.72 27.36
N GLN A 49 -38.71 -23.64 27.45
CA GLN A 49 -37.70 -23.33 26.43
C GLN A 49 -36.41 -24.04 26.78
N SER A 50 -35.94 -24.90 25.88
CA SER A 50 -34.57 -25.35 25.88
C SER A 50 -33.67 -24.11 25.66
N TYR A 51 -32.84 -23.76 26.65
CA TYR A 51 -31.86 -22.70 26.57
C TYR A 51 -30.59 -23.16 25.84
N ALA A 52 -30.58 -24.36 25.27
CA ALA A 52 -29.52 -24.78 24.38
C ALA A 52 -29.38 -23.73 23.26
N PRO A 53 -28.18 -23.25 22.97
CA PRO A 53 -27.98 -22.33 21.87
C PRO A 53 -28.51 -23.02 20.62
N LYS A 54 -29.49 -22.40 19.94
CA LYS A 54 -29.95 -22.91 18.65
C LYS A 54 -28.72 -22.93 17.74
N ILE A 55 -28.23 -24.14 17.44
CA ILE A 55 -27.20 -24.32 16.40
C ILE A 55 -27.84 -23.86 15.11
N ARG A 56 -27.54 -22.62 14.71
CA ARG A 56 -27.94 -22.15 13.38
C ARG A 56 -27.14 -22.98 12.40
N LYS A 57 -27.82 -23.71 11.53
CA LYS A 57 -27.17 -24.32 10.36
C LYS A 57 -26.37 -23.22 9.66
N THR A 58 -25.08 -23.30 9.71
CA THR A 58 -24.21 -22.40 8.95
C THR A 58 -24.47 -22.67 7.47
N ARG A 59 -24.73 -21.60 6.72
CA ARG A 59 -24.79 -21.73 5.25
C ARG A 59 -23.45 -22.28 4.76
N ALA A 60 -23.49 -23.22 3.81
CA ALA A 60 -22.29 -23.67 3.14
C ALA A 60 -21.49 -22.44 2.61
N PRO A 61 -20.18 -22.38 2.81
CA PRO A 61 -19.37 -21.27 2.33
C PRO A 61 -19.46 -21.21 0.79
N VAL A 62 -19.87 -20.07 0.25
CA VAL A 62 -19.92 -19.82 -1.21
C VAL A 62 -18.52 -19.84 -1.81
N TYR A 63 -17.54 -19.45 -1.02
CA TYR A 63 -16.13 -19.40 -1.38
C TYR A 63 -15.41 -20.49 -0.58
N ASP A 64 -15.03 -21.55 -1.29
CA ASP A 64 -14.34 -22.71 -0.77
C ASP A 64 -12.83 -22.45 -0.58
N HIS A 65 -12.12 -23.49 -0.14
CA HIS A 65 -10.70 -23.43 0.10
C HIS A 65 -9.91 -23.17 -1.20
N GLU A 66 -10.37 -23.70 -2.32
CA GLU A 66 -9.72 -23.55 -3.62
C GLU A 66 -9.76 -22.09 -4.09
N VAL A 67 -10.94 -21.44 -3.99
CA VAL A 67 -11.07 -19.99 -4.27
C VAL A 67 -10.15 -19.16 -3.37
N THR A 68 -10.04 -19.52 -2.09
CA THR A 68 -9.20 -18.79 -1.13
C THR A 68 -7.71 -18.97 -1.43
N ALA A 69 -7.29 -20.17 -1.85
CA ALA A 69 -5.91 -20.45 -2.23
C ALA A 69 -5.48 -19.64 -3.46
N ILE A 70 -6.30 -19.62 -4.52
CA ILE A 70 -6.02 -18.79 -5.71
C ILE A 70 -6.06 -17.31 -5.38
N LEU A 71 -7.00 -16.87 -4.53
CA LEU A 71 -7.05 -15.49 -4.04
C LEU A 71 -5.75 -15.09 -3.32
N ALA A 72 -5.20 -15.98 -2.49
CA ALA A 72 -3.94 -15.74 -1.77
C ALA A 72 -2.75 -15.64 -2.73
N GLN A 73 -2.69 -16.50 -3.76
CA GLN A 73 -1.65 -16.42 -4.80
C GLN A 73 -1.71 -15.08 -5.56
N VAL A 74 -2.90 -14.69 -6.02
CA VAL A 74 -3.08 -13.39 -6.69
C VAL A 74 -2.73 -12.24 -5.75
N TRP A 75 -3.16 -12.27 -4.49
CA TRP A 75 -2.83 -11.28 -3.48
C TRP A 75 -1.32 -11.13 -3.27
N GLN A 76 -0.58 -12.25 -3.27
CA GLN A 76 0.87 -12.28 -3.16
C GLN A 76 1.56 -11.69 -4.42
N ILE A 77 1.11 -12.06 -5.62
CA ILE A 77 1.65 -11.54 -6.89
C ILE A 77 1.56 -10.02 -6.94
N TYR A 78 0.45 -9.44 -6.46
CA TYR A 78 0.23 -7.98 -6.45
C TYR A 78 0.72 -7.25 -5.20
N ASP A 79 1.61 -7.84 -4.42
CA ASP A 79 2.29 -7.23 -3.28
C ASP A 79 1.34 -6.87 -2.12
N TYR A 80 0.47 -7.83 -1.77
CA TYR A 80 -0.39 -7.79 -0.57
C TYR A 80 -1.31 -6.57 -0.46
N PRO A 81 -2.01 -6.14 -1.49
CA PRO A 81 -2.91 -4.99 -1.43
C PRO A 81 -4.10 -5.26 -0.51
N CYS A 82 -4.72 -4.20 0.03
CA CYS A 82 -6.00 -4.33 0.73
C CYS A 82 -7.12 -4.72 -0.25
N GLY A 83 -8.23 -5.27 0.27
CA GLY A 83 -9.35 -5.73 -0.55
C GLY A 83 -9.89 -4.70 -1.53
N GLN A 84 -9.90 -3.41 -1.17
CA GLN A 84 -10.31 -2.33 -2.06
C GLN A 84 -9.41 -2.22 -3.31
N ARG A 85 -8.10 -2.39 -3.14
CA ARG A 85 -7.13 -2.32 -4.25
C ARG A 85 -7.07 -3.62 -5.05
N LEU A 86 -7.34 -4.78 -4.39
CA LEU A 86 -7.32 -6.07 -5.05
C LEU A 86 -8.58 -6.33 -5.89
N ALA A 87 -9.75 -5.89 -5.44
CA ALA A 87 -11.01 -6.17 -6.10
C ALA A 87 -11.06 -5.80 -7.61
N PRO A 88 -10.59 -4.61 -8.06
CA PRO A 88 -10.54 -4.32 -9.49
C PRO A 88 -9.55 -5.20 -10.25
N LEU A 89 -8.40 -5.56 -9.64
CA LEU A 89 -7.41 -6.45 -10.26
C LEU A 89 -7.96 -7.88 -10.47
N LEU A 90 -8.77 -8.40 -9.55
CA LEU A 90 -9.40 -9.72 -9.72
C LEU A 90 -10.32 -9.78 -10.94
N LYS A 91 -10.88 -8.66 -11.38
CA LYS A 91 -11.76 -8.63 -12.56
C LYS A 91 -11.00 -8.68 -13.89
N THR A 92 -9.82 -8.10 -13.92
CA THR A 92 -9.05 -7.89 -15.17
C THR A 92 -7.85 -8.82 -15.29
N GLU A 93 -7.16 -9.08 -14.17
CA GLU A 93 -5.83 -9.69 -14.19
C GLU A 93 -5.85 -11.22 -14.04
N VAL A 94 -6.92 -11.82 -13.48
CA VAL A 94 -6.95 -13.27 -13.23
C VAL A 94 -6.80 -14.07 -14.53
N ASN A 95 -7.52 -13.68 -15.59
CA ASN A 95 -7.39 -14.34 -16.88
C ASN A 95 -6.00 -14.14 -17.50
N ARG A 96 -5.42 -12.96 -17.34
CA ARG A 96 -4.07 -12.66 -17.81
C ARG A 96 -3.01 -13.48 -17.09
N LEU A 97 -3.12 -13.65 -15.76
CA LEU A 97 -2.24 -14.53 -14.99
C LEU A 97 -2.37 -16.02 -15.42
N ARG A 98 -3.58 -16.48 -15.80
CA ARG A 98 -3.79 -17.82 -16.40
C ARG A 98 -3.08 -17.94 -17.75
N GLN A 99 -3.16 -16.93 -18.62
CA GLN A 99 -2.47 -16.90 -19.92
C GLN A 99 -0.95 -17.01 -19.73
N PHE A 100 -0.40 -16.34 -18.73
CA PHE A 100 1.01 -16.44 -18.36
C PHE A 100 1.36 -17.75 -17.59
N LYS A 101 0.38 -18.64 -17.35
CA LYS A 101 0.55 -19.89 -16.57
C LYS A 101 1.04 -19.66 -15.13
N GLU A 102 0.77 -18.49 -14.55
CA GLU A 102 1.15 -18.15 -13.18
C GLU A 102 0.15 -18.67 -12.14
N ILE A 103 -1.09 -18.88 -12.53
CA ILE A 103 -2.15 -19.50 -11.74
C ILE A 103 -2.89 -20.54 -12.59
N CYS A 104 -3.30 -21.63 -11.93
CA CYS A 104 -4.12 -22.67 -12.55
C CYS A 104 -5.47 -22.72 -11.82
N CYS A 105 -6.55 -22.36 -12.48
CA CYS A 105 -7.91 -22.41 -11.91
C CYS A 105 -8.97 -22.52 -13.00
N SER A 106 -10.13 -23.09 -12.64
CA SER A 106 -11.28 -23.25 -13.54
C SER A 106 -11.97 -21.91 -13.82
N ASP A 107 -12.76 -21.85 -14.89
CA ASP A 107 -13.57 -20.66 -15.22
C ASP A 107 -14.62 -20.34 -14.13
N GLU A 108 -15.06 -21.36 -13.40
CA GLU A 108 -15.95 -21.18 -12.25
C GLU A 108 -15.27 -20.37 -11.14
N ILE A 109 -14.02 -20.68 -10.83
CA ILE A 109 -13.21 -19.95 -9.84
C ILE A 109 -12.98 -18.51 -10.31
N VAL A 110 -12.66 -18.29 -11.57
CA VAL A 110 -12.52 -16.95 -12.15
C VAL A 110 -13.79 -16.14 -11.96
N LYS A 111 -14.96 -16.73 -12.25
CA LYS A 111 -16.26 -16.08 -12.03
C LYS A 111 -16.52 -15.76 -10.55
N LYS A 112 -16.15 -16.67 -9.63
CA LYS A 112 -16.25 -16.45 -8.18
C LYS A 112 -15.33 -15.32 -7.73
N LEU A 113 -14.07 -15.30 -8.17
CA LEU A 113 -13.08 -14.27 -7.84
C LEU A 113 -13.52 -12.87 -8.33
N SER A 114 -14.05 -12.76 -9.53
CA SER A 114 -14.50 -11.48 -10.11
C SER A 114 -15.70 -10.85 -9.37
N LYS A 115 -16.47 -11.67 -8.65
CA LYS A 115 -17.64 -11.24 -7.84
C LYS A 115 -17.30 -10.90 -6.39
N LEU A 116 -16.06 -11.10 -5.94
CA LEU A 116 -15.66 -10.83 -4.58
C LEU A 116 -15.75 -9.33 -4.26
N SER A 117 -16.46 -9.00 -3.18
CA SER A 117 -16.44 -7.64 -2.63
C SER A 117 -15.13 -7.41 -1.85
N SER A 118 -14.71 -6.15 -1.73
CA SER A 118 -13.50 -5.78 -1.00
C SER A 118 -13.48 -6.26 0.46
N SER A 119 -14.62 -6.19 1.14
CA SER A 119 -14.77 -6.69 2.52
C SER A 119 -14.70 -8.22 2.62
N THR A 120 -15.23 -8.93 1.60
CA THR A 120 -15.11 -10.39 1.54
C THR A 120 -13.66 -10.81 1.30
N ILE A 121 -12.94 -10.12 0.42
CA ILE A 121 -11.50 -10.34 0.18
C ILE A 121 -10.71 -10.17 1.49
N ASP A 122 -10.92 -9.05 2.20
CA ASP A 122 -10.21 -8.78 3.45
C ASP A 122 -10.52 -9.83 4.53
N ARG A 123 -11.75 -10.35 4.58
CA ARG A 123 -12.17 -11.41 5.51
C ARG A 123 -11.55 -12.76 5.16
N LEU A 124 -11.55 -13.16 3.88
CA LEU A 124 -10.96 -14.42 3.44
C LEU A 124 -9.44 -14.44 3.65
N LEU A 125 -8.77 -13.31 3.45
CA LEU A 125 -7.32 -13.16 3.64
C LEU A 125 -6.92 -12.82 5.08
N ALA A 126 -7.87 -12.71 6.03
CA ALA A 126 -7.54 -12.36 7.42
C ALA A 126 -6.55 -13.32 8.10
N PRO A 127 -6.65 -14.67 7.94
CA PRO A 127 -5.67 -15.59 8.51
C PRO A 127 -4.26 -15.36 7.95
N GLU A 128 -4.13 -15.19 6.62
CA GLU A 128 -2.86 -14.92 5.96
C GLU A 128 -2.23 -13.59 6.42
N LYS A 129 -3.06 -12.56 6.60
CA LYS A 129 -2.63 -11.25 7.09
C LYS A 129 -2.10 -11.29 8.52
N GLN A 130 -2.69 -12.11 9.39
CA GLN A 130 -2.21 -12.29 10.78
C GLN A 130 -0.81 -12.91 10.81
N LEU A 131 -0.54 -13.86 9.93
CA LEU A 131 0.78 -14.47 9.79
C LEU A 131 1.85 -13.47 9.30
N LEU A 132 1.47 -12.42 8.58
CA LEU A 132 2.35 -11.42 7.96
C LEU A 132 2.47 -10.10 8.77
N SER A 133 1.87 -9.97 9.96
CA SER A 133 1.83 -8.70 10.71
C SER A 133 3.19 -8.26 11.25
N LEU A 134 3.62 -7.03 10.96
CA LEU A 134 4.90 -6.42 11.34
C LEU A 134 4.75 -5.00 11.88
N LYS A 135 5.64 -4.56 12.81
CA LYS A 135 5.61 -3.27 13.52
C LYS A 135 6.37 -2.14 12.79
N ARG A 136 5.95 -0.86 12.96
CA ARG A 136 6.47 0.35 12.26
C ARG A 136 7.27 1.29 13.17
N TYR A 137 8.25 2.04 12.60
CA TYR A 137 9.02 3.11 13.29
C TYR A 137 9.24 4.38 12.43
N ARG A 138 9.44 5.60 13.06
CA ARG A 138 9.57 6.93 12.40
C ARG A 138 10.72 7.77 12.93
N LYS A 139 11.40 8.60 12.05
CA LYS A 139 12.20 9.79 12.46
C LYS A 139 12.37 10.89 11.38
N LYS A 140 12.71 12.16 11.80
CA LYS A 140 12.69 13.44 11.06
C LYS A 140 14.00 14.21 11.12
N SER A 141 14.30 15.15 10.14
CA SER A 141 14.96 16.49 10.35
C SER A 141 15.14 17.34 9.08
N VAL A 142 15.51 18.66 9.19
CA VAL A 142 15.39 19.80 8.24
C VAL A 142 16.57 20.76 8.32
N HIS A 143 16.97 21.50 7.22
CA HIS A 143 17.80 22.74 7.26
C HIS A 143 17.57 23.71 6.07
N PRO A 144 17.81 25.06 6.20
CA PRO A 144 17.37 26.12 5.30
C PRO A 144 18.48 26.87 4.52
N LEU A 145 18.13 27.63 3.48
CA LEU A 145 18.83 28.77 2.81
C LEU A 145 19.04 28.63 1.27
N LEU A 146 18.00 28.79 0.45
CA LEU A 146 18.14 29.30 -0.96
C LEU A 146 16.76 29.61 -1.57
N TYR A 147 15.98 30.35 -0.83
CA TYR A 147 14.52 30.40 -0.98
C TYR A 147 13.97 31.53 -1.84
N GLN A 148 14.78 32.42 -2.38
CA GLN A 148 14.25 33.67 -2.94
C GLN A 148 13.97 33.69 -4.44
N LYS A 149 14.55 32.76 -5.23
CA LYS A 149 14.41 32.78 -6.71
C LYS A 149 13.38 31.79 -7.27
N ILE A 150 12.99 30.77 -6.52
CA ILE A 150 12.11 29.73 -7.00
C ILE A 150 10.73 29.91 -6.36
N PRO A 151 9.63 30.01 -7.16
CA PRO A 151 8.31 30.27 -6.62
C PRO A 151 7.85 29.13 -5.72
N VAL A 152 7.16 29.48 -4.63
CA VAL A 152 6.52 28.51 -3.72
C VAL A 152 5.17 28.12 -4.28
N LYS A 153 4.87 26.82 -4.29
CA LYS A 153 3.60 26.28 -4.73
C LYS A 153 2.96 25.44 -3.63
N LEU A 154 1.66 25.57 -3.42
CA LEU A 154 0.92 24.84 -2.40
C LEU A 154 0.34 23.55 -2.94
N THR A 155 0.01 22.61 -2.04
CA THR A 155 -0.65 21.35 -2.40
C THR A 155 -1.97 21.53 -3.15
N ASP A 156 -2.70 22.61 -2.85
CA ASP A 156 -3.99 22.90 -3.47
C ASP A 156 -3.89 23.67 -4.79
N ASP A 157 -2.70 24.23 -5.13
CA ASP A 157 -2.45 24.97 -6.37
C ASP A 157 -2.20 24.05 -7.58
N TRP A 158 -2.12 22.71 -7.36
CA TRP A 158 -1.84 21.77 -8.40
C TRP A 158 -3.08 21.44 -9.23
N ASN A 159 -2.96 21.58 -10.55
CA ASN A 159 -3.92 20.99 -11.47
C ASN A 159 -3.71 19.46 -11.50
N ARG A 160 -4.58 18.74 -10.79
CA ARG A 160 -4.50 17.28 -10.62
C ARG A 160 -4.87 16.49 -11.88
N ASP A 161 -5.32 17.14 -12.93
CA ASP A 161 -5.64 16.57 -14.23
C ASP A 161 -4.58 16.89 -15.29
N GLN A 162 -3.55 17.63 -14.92
CA GLN A 162 -2.42 17.99 -15.79
C GLN A 162 -1.25 17.05 -15.55
N ILE A 163 -0.96 16.17 -16.53
CA ILE A 163 0.24 15.32 -16.51
C ILE A 163 1.51 16.14 -16.74
N GLY A 164 2.63 15.66 -16.19
CA GLY A 164 3.93 16.30 -16.32
C GLY A 164 4.27 17.26 -15.18
N ASN A 165 3.42 17.35 -14.16
CA ASN A 165 3.73 18.06 -12.90
C ASN A 165 4.33 17.05 -11.92
N GLU A 166 5.65 17.13 -11.73
CA GLU A 166 6.41 16.11 -10.99
C GLU A 166 6.86 16.61 -9.63
N GLN A 167 6.57 15.86 -8.57
CA GLN A 167 7.25 16.02 -7.28
C GLN A 167 8.56 15.23 -7.27
N LEU A 168 9.58 15.85 -6.68
CA LEU A 168 10.96 15.36 -6.67
C LEU A 168 11.53 15.36 -5.25
N ASP A 169 12.18 14.27 -4.86
CA ASP A 169 12.82 14.16 -3.55
C ASP A 169 13.97 13.15 -3.56
N PHE A 170 14.87 13.25 -2.56
CA PHE A 170 15.94 12.31 -2.34
C PHE A 170 15.62 11.30 -1.23
N VAL A 171 15.93 10.04 -1.50
CA VAL A 171 15.96 9.00 -0.47
C VAL A 171 17.41 8.65 -0.15
N ALA A 172 17.89 9.08 1.01
CA ALA A 172 19.28 8.84 1.47
C ALA A 172 19.49 7.39 1.92
N HIS A 173 20.50 6.69 1.40
CA HIS A 173 20.86 5.35 1.81
C HIS A 173 22.11 5.37 2.70
N CYS A 174 22.06 6.12 3.80
CA CYS A 174 23.18 6.32 4.72
C CYS A 174 23.27 5.26 5.83
N GLY A 175 22.25 4.42 6.01
CA GLY A 175 22.20 3.50 7.15
C GLY A 175 22.20 4.26 8.48
N GLN A 176 23.08 3.87 9.40
CA GLN A 176 23.21 4.50 10.73
C GLN A 176 24.17 5.69 10.75
N SER A 177 24.99 5.88 9.72
CA SER A 177 26.01 6.94 9.67
C SER A 177 25.83 7.81 8.44
N VAL A 178 25.87 9.12 8.64
CA VAL A 178 25.86 10.13 7.57
C VAL A 178 27.26 10.54 7.12
N HIS A 179 28.31 9.94 7.69
CA HIS A 179 29.68 10.25 7.32
C HIS A 179 30.06 9.68 5.95
N GLY A 180 30.86 10.43 5.21
CA GLY A 180 31.36 10.04 3.89
C GLY A 180 30.27 10.08 2.80
N GLN A 181 30.63 9.55 1.64
CA GLN A 181 29.75 9.51 0.49
C GLN A 181 28.87 8.25 0.55
N TYR A 182 27.60 8.39 0.22
CA TYR A 182 26.63 7.30 0.15
C TYR A 182 25.61 7.53 -0.96
N VAL A 183 24.91 6.47 -1.30
CA VAL A 183 23.92 6.47 -2.40
C VAL A 183 22.68 7.26 -2.00
N HIS A 184 22.15 8.01 -2.95
CA HIS A 184 20.83 8.65 -2.88
C HIS A 184 19.98 8.16 -4.04
N THR A 185 18.71 7.90 -3.79
CA THR A 185 17.73 7.69 -4.85
C THR A 185 17.00 8.98 -5.14
N ILE A 186 17.11 9.46 -6.38
CA ILE A 186 16.22 10.50 -6.91
C ILE A 186 14.89 9.80 -7.16
N SER A 187 13.85 10.29 -6.52
CA SER A 187 12.47 9.80 -6.65
C SER A 187 11.65 10.87 -7.35
N LEU A 188 10.93 10.50 -8.39
CA LEU A 188 10.13 11.40 -9.23
C LEU A 188 8.70 10.85 -9.30
N THR A 189 7.69 11.69 -9.10
CA THR A 189 6.28 11.25 -9.10
C THR A 189 5.38 12.29 -9.75
N ASP A 190 4.66 11.90 -10.81
CA ASP A 190 3.63 12.72 -11.43
C ASP A 190 2.38 12.81 -10.54
N ILE A 191 1.92 14.04 -10.31
CA ILE A 191 0.78 14.33 -9.41
C ILE A 191 -0.53 13.81 -10.03
N ALA A 192 -0.68 13.94 -11.35
CA ALA A 192 -1.92 13.59 -12.04
C ALA A 192 -2.13 12.08 -12.15
N SER A 193 -1.11 11.31 -12.54
CA SER A 193 -1.21 9.87 -12.75
C SER A 193 -0.72 9.03 -11.57
N ASN A 194 0.09 9.60 -10.66
CA ASN A 194 0.92 8.90 -9.69
C ASN A 194 2.02 8.02 -10.34
N TRP A 195 2.39 8.30 -11.58
CA TRP A 195 3.52 7.64 -12.23
C TRP A 195 4.79 7.88 -11.44
N TRP A 196 5.57 6.83 -11.20
CA TRP A 196 6.77 6.92 -10.38
C TRP A 196 7.98 6.37 -11.12
N ASN A 197 9.10 7.10 -11.00
CA ASN A 197 10.41 6.66 -11.43
C ASN A 197 11.46 6.90 -10.35
N GLY A 198 12.43 6.00 -10.24
CA GLY A 198 13.53 6.09 -9.28
C GLY A 198 14.89 5.92 -9.95
N ARG A 199 15.90 6.70 -9.52
CA ARG A 199 17.28 6.59 -9.99
C ARG A 199 18.26 6.74 -8.84
N ALA A 200 19.13 5.75 -8.64
CA ALA A 200 20.20 5.80 -7.65
C ALA A 200 21.42 6.55 -8.24
N ILE A 201 22.01 7.43 -7.42
CA ILE A 201 23.26 8.16 -7.70
C ILE A 201 24.18 8.07 -6.47
N LEU A 202 25.48 8.14 -6.68
CA LEU A 202 26.45 8.18 -5.59
C LEU A 202 26.69 9.64 -5.15
N GLY A 203 26.36 9.94 -3.89
CA GLY A 203 26.40 11.30 -3.36
C GLY A 203 25.25 12.17 -3.88
N LYS A 204 25.37 13.50 -3.66
CA LYS A 204 24.38 14.54 -4.04
C LYS A 204 25.04 15.65 -4.86
N SER A 205 26.08 15.34 -5.65
CA SER A 205 26.68 16.41 -6.46
C SER A 205 25.68 16.92 -7.50
N GLN A 206 25.77 18.21 -7.83
CA GLN A 206 24.92 18.83 -8.84
C GLN A 206 24.99 18.10 -10.20
N ARG A 207 26.20 17.66 -10.61
CA ARG A 207 26.41 16.92 -11.86
C ARG A 207 25.71 15.55 -11.86
N GLU A 208 25.85 14.78 -10.79
CA GLU A 208 25.19 13.48 -10.68
C GLU A 208 23.67 13.63 -10.57
N THR A 209 23.19 14.68 -9.90
CA THR A 209 21.76 15.01 -9.87
C THR A 209 21.21 15.29 -11.26
N VAL A 210 21.88 16.13 -12.06
CA VAL A 210 21.46 16.45 -13.44
C VAL A 210 21.53 15.22 -14.34
N LYS A 211 22.56 14.36 -14.23
CA LYS A 211 22.63 13.09 -14.96
C LYS A 211 21.44 12.17 -14.59
N GLY A 212 21.15 12.06 -13.29
CA GLY A 212 20.01 11.27 -12.80
C GLY A 212 18.67 11.79 -13.32
N MET A 213 18.48 13.11 -13.29
CA MET A 213 17.27 13.77 -13.82
C MET A 213 17.14 13.57 -15.33
N THR A 214 18.23 13.70 -16.10
CA THR A 214 18.22 13.46 -17.55
C THR A 214 17.75 12.05 -17.87
N TYR A 215 18.25 11.05 -17.13
CA TYR A 215 17.80 9.67 -17.28
C TYR A 215 16.30 9.52 -16.94
N LEU A 216 15.83 10.09 -15.81
CA LEU A 216 14.44 9.98 -15.37
C LEU A 216 13.47 10.60 -16.38
N VAL A 217 13.81 11.77 -16.95
CA VAL A 217 13.01 12.41 -17.99
C VAL A 217 12.88 11.52 -19.23
N GLN A 218 13.97 10.86 -19.65
CA GLN A 218 13.97 9.94 -20.80
C GLN A 218 13.10 8.68 -20.55
N GLN A 219 12.99 8.23 -19.28
CA GLN A 219 12.18 7.07 -18.90
C GLN A 219 10.71 7.41 -18.68
N THR A 220 10.34 8.68 -18.63
CA THR A 220 8.96 9.12 -18.44
C THR A 220 8.21 9.14 -19.76
N PRO A 221 7.05 8.47 -19.90
CA PRO A 221 6.36 8.30 -21.20
C PRO A 221 5.61 9.55 -21.68
N PHE A 222 5.71 10.66 -20.98
CA PHE A 222 5.08 11.95 -21.28
C PHE A 222 6.06 13.10 -21.04
N LYS A 223 5.71 14.27 -21.58
CA LYS A 223 6.52 15.48 -21.40
C LYS A 223 6.39 16.00 -19.98
N ILE A 224 7.50 16.21 -19.28
CA ILE A 224 7.54 16.91 -17.99
C ILE A 224 7.39 18.41 -18.24
N ILE A 225 6.47 19.03 -17.53
CA ILE A 225 6.13 20.47 -17.65
C ILE A 225 6.76 21.23 -16.50
N GLU A 226 6.68 20.67 -15.29
CA GLU A 226 7.16 21.32 -14.07
C GLU A 226 7.77 20.28 -13.12
N ILE A 227 8.85 20.63 -12.44
CA ILE A 227 9.40 19.86 -11.33
C ILE A 227 9.25 20.65 -10.04
N HIS A 228 8.90 19.93 -8.96
CA HIS A 228 8.69 20.48 -7.63
C HIS A 228 9.51 19.71 -6.60
N PRO A 229 10.80 20.08 -6.43
CA PRO A 229 11.63 19.52 -5.37
C PRO A 229 11.18 20.01 -3.99
N ASP A 230 11.65 19.31 -2.96
CA ASP A 230 11.74 19.88 -1.64
C ASP A 230 12.83 20.98 -1.59
N ASN A 231 13.03 21.57 -0.41
CA ASN A 231 14.02 22.64 -0.25
C ASN A 231 15.47 22.12 -0.06
N ASP A 232 15.82 20.92 -0.52
CA ASP A 232 17.20 20.42 -0.46
C ASP A 232 18.10 21.19 -1.46
N LEU A 233 19.22 21.69 -0.98
CA LEU A 233 20.21 22.47 -1.77
C LEU A 233 20.74 21.71 -2.99
N SER A 234 20.69 20.39 -2.97
CA SER A 234 21.11 19.56 -4.10
C SER A 234 20.15 19.68 -5.29
N PHE A 235 18.92 20.11 -5.06
CA PHE A 235 17.95 20.46 -6.11
C PHE A 235 17.89 21.95 -6.36
N ILE A 236 17.98 22.77 -5.30
CA ILE A 236 17.92 24.24 -5.40
C ILE A 236 19.34 24.76 -5.71
N ASN A 237 19.76 24.61 -6.97
CA ASN A 237 21.07 25.06 -7.44
C ASN A 237 21.02 25.54 -8.90
N ASN A 238 22.01 26.33 -9.29
CA ASN A 238 22.04 26.96 -10.61
C ASN A 238 22.13 25.92 -11.76
N LEU A 239 22.84 24.82 -11.57
CA LEU A 239 23.03 23.82 -12.62
C LEU A 239 21.72 23.11 -12.96
N LEU A 240 20.92 22.73 -11.96
CA LEU A 240 19.62 22.13 -12.18
C LEU A 240 18.62 23.15 -12.72
N HIS A 241 18.65 24.40 -12.22
CA HIS A 241 17.82 25.47 -12.73
C HIS A 241 18.07 25.72 -14.21
N GLN A 242 19.33 25.92 -14.63
CA GLN A 242 19.72 26.08 -16.04
C GLN A 242 19.27 24.86 -16.89
N TRP A 243 19.49 23.63 -16.37
CA TRP A 243 19.05 22.42 -17.03
C TRP A 243 17.53 22.39 -17.27
N CYS A 244 16.74 22.94 -16.34
CA CYS A 244 15.28 23.08 -16.50
C CYS A 244 14.93 24.13 -17.55
N GLU A 245 15.58 25.29 -17.52
CA GLU A 245 15.37 26.38 -18.51
C GLU A 245 15.66 25.90 -19.93
N ASP A 246 16.80 25.23 -20.14
CA ASP A 246 17.22 24.67 -21.44
C ASP A 246 16.14 23.70 -22.03
N ARG A 247 15.37 23.04 -21.15
CA ARG A 247 14.34 22.07 -21.53
C ARG A 247 12.92 22.63 -21.46
N LYS A 248 12.79 23.90 -21.12
CA LYS A 248 11.47 24.55 -20.91
C LYS A 248 10.63 23.80 -19.88
N ILE A 249 11.26 23.37 -18.79
CA ILE A 249 10.62 22.75 -17.63
C ILE A 249 10.53 23.82 -16.54
N ALA A 250 9.33 24.12 -16.09
CA ALA A 250 9.15 25.03 -14.97
C ALA A 250 9.70 24.42 -13.67
N MET A 251 10.19 25.25 -12.77
CA MET A 251 10.66 24.82 -11.46
C MET A 251 9.94 25.60 -10.38
N SER A 252 9.29 24.91 -9.46
CA SER A 252 8.72 25.47 -8.23
C SER A 252 9.28 24.73 -7.01
N ARG A 253 8.94 25.15 -5.82
CA ARG A 253 9.41 24.53 -4.57
C ARG A 253 8.34 24.53 -3.49
N SER A 254 8.48 23.64 -2.52
CA SER A 254 7.63 23.59 -1.33
C SER A 254 7.94 24.74 -0.35
N ARG A 255 6.98 25.02 0.51
CA ARG A 255 7.20 25.97 1.62
C ARG A 255 8.18 25.38 2.64
N PRO A 256 9.01 26.20 3.27
CA PRO A 256 9.83 25.75 4.39
C PRO A 256 8.96 25.18 5.51
N ASN A 257 9.35 24.02 6.04
CA ASN A 257 8.68 23.35 7.18
C ASN A 257 7.22 22.91 6.96
N HIS A 258 6.70 22.93 5.73
CA HIS A 258 5.37 22.46 5.38
C HIS A 258 5.41 21.07 4.72
N LYS A 259 5.31 20.01 5.54
CA LYS A 259 5.38 18.60 5.08
C LYS A 259 4.28 18.19 4.12
N ASN A 260 3.14 18.85 4.13
CA ASN A 260 2.02 18.50 3.27
C ASN A 260 2.26 18.86 1.80
N ASP A 261 3.18 19.74 1.50
CA ASP A 261 3.42 20.24 0.14
C ASP A 261 4.05 19.15 -0.77
N ASN A 262 4.77 18.15 -0.18
CA ASN A 262 5.39 17.02 -0.88
C ASN A 262 4.77 15.66 -0.54
N ALA A 263 3.48 15.62 -0.21
CA ALA A 263 2.81 14.43 0.30
C ALA A 263 2.79 13.26 -0.69
N TRP A 264 2.74 13.50 -2.01
CA TRP A 264 2.73 12.45 -3.02
C TRP A 264 4.07 11.71 -3.07
N ILE A 265 5.18 12.46 -3.13
CA ILE A 265 6.52 11.85 -3.20
C ILE A 265 6.93 11.22 -1.88
N GLU A 266 6.61 11.82 -0.71
CA GLU A 266 6.92 11.23 0.60
C GLU A 266 6.31 9.83 0.76
N GLN A 267 5.06 9.65 0.31
CA GLN A 267 4.42 8.34 0.31
C GLN A 267 5.16 7.34 -0.58
N LYS A 268 5.60 7.76 -1.77
CA LYS A 268 6.33 6.91 -2.71
C LYS A 268 7.71 6.54 -2.18
N ASN A 269 8.43 7.48 -1.59
CA ASN A 269 9.71 7.24 -0.96
C ASN A 269 9.65 6.13 0.10
N TYR A 270 8.57 6.09 0.87
CA TYR A 270 8.35 5.00 1.81
C TYR A 270 7.94 3.71 1.10
N THR A 271 6.86 3.73 0.31
CA THR A 271 6.23 2.51 -0.23
C THR A 271 6.98 1.89 -1.40
N HIS A 272 7.75 2.67 -2.18
CA HIS A 272 8.47 2.18 -3.34
C HIS A 272 9.96 1.96 -3.04
N VAL A 273 10.61 2.92 -2.35
CA VAL A 273 12.03 2.81 -2.07
C VAL A 273 12.29 2.10 -0.74
N ARG A 274 11.84 2.67 0.39
CA ARG A 274 12.20 2.13 1.72
C ARG A 274 11.68 0.73 1.99
N GLN A 275 10.47 0.41 1.57
CA GLN A 275 9.93 -0.95 1.70
C GLN A 275 10.65 -1.96 0.81
N THR A 276 11.25 -1.52 -0.29
CA THR A 276 11.95 -2.43 -1.21
C THR A 276 13.40 -2.66 -0.83
N VAL A 277 14.17 -1.59 -0.53
CA VAL A 277 15.63 -1.69 -0.31
C VAL A 277 16.05 -1.38 1.13
N GLY A 278 15.13 -1.09 2.04
CA GLY A 278 15.39 -0.89 3.47
C GLY A 278 16.07 0.42 3.82
N TYR A 279 16.67 0.43 5.03
CA TYR A 279 17.39 1.56 5.62
C TYR A 279 18.87 1.27 5.80
N VAL A 280 19.43 0.41 4.97
CA VAL A 280 20.84 0.04 5.00
C VAL A 280 21.71 1.07 4.28
N ARG A 281 23.03 0.99 4.54
CA ARG A 281 24.02 1.85 3.89
C ARG A 281 24.45 1.25 2.56
N TYR A 282 24.25 2.02 1.48
CA TYR A 282 24.81 1.75 0.17
C TYR A 282 25.77 2.90 -0.18
N ASP A 283 27.01 2.61 -0.57
CA ASP A 283 28.06 3.62 -0.80
C ASP A 283 29.06 3.26 -1.89
N THR A 284 28.77 2.25 -2.71
CA THR A 284 29.62 1.82 -3.82
C THR A 284 28.94 2.01 -5.18
N LEU A 285 29.72 2.15 -6.24
CA LEU A 285 29.20 2.23 -7.61
C LEU A 285 28.51 0.92 -8.05
N THR A 286 28.96 -0.22 -7.53
CA THR A 286 28.32 -1.52 -7.77
C THR A 286 26.90 -1.52 -7.20
N GLU A 287 26.72 -1.03 -5.98
CA GLU A 287 25.38 -0.90 -5.37
C GLU A 287 24.49 0.09 -6.13
N VAL A 288 25.06 1.19 -6.66
CA VAL A 288 24.33 2.11 -7.56
C VAL A 288 23.83 1.38 -8.80
N ALA A 289 24.68 0.56 -9.44
CA ALA A 289 24.29 -0.21 -10.63
C ALA A 289 23.21 -1.24 -10.30
N MET A 290 23.34 -1.96 -9.19
CA MET A 290 22.35 -2.94 -8.72
C MET A 290 21.00 -2.27 -8.39
N LEU A 291 21.02 -1.15 -7.67
CA LEU A 291 19.83 -0.36 -7.37
C LEU A 291 19.12 0.14 -8.64
N ASN A 292 19.91 0.64 -9.61
CA ASN A 292 19.35 1.12 -10.87
C ASN A 292 18.74 0.00 -11.71
N SER A 293 19.34 -1.20 -11.69
CA SER A 293 18.75 -2.38 -12.32
C SER A 293 17.44 -2.80 -11.64
N LEU A 294 17.38 -2.73 -10.31
CA LEU A 294 16.17 -3.02 -9.54
C LEU A 294 15.08 -1.97 -9.77
N TYR A 295 15.42 -0.68 -9.75
CA TYR A 295 14.43 0.40 -9.94
C TYR A 295 13.78 0.41 -11.31
N ARG A 296 14.47 -0.03 -12.36
CA ARG A 296 13.88 -0.21 -13.68
C ARG A 296 12.68 -1.17 -13.64
N ASP A 297 12.86 -2.35 -13.04
CA ASP A 297 11.79 -3.33 -12.96
C ASP A 297 10.73 -2.92 -11.94
N LEU A 298 11.16 -2.29 -10.83
CA LEU A 298 10.26 -1.77 -9.81
C LEU A 298 9.33 -0.68 -10.38
N SER A 299 9.86 0.23 -11.23
CA SER A 299 9.05 1.25 -11.88
C SER A 299 7.98 0.63 -12.77
N LEU A 300 8.33 -0.39 -13.57
CA LEU A 300 7.36 -1.13 -14.38
C LEU A 300 6.29 -1.77 -13.49
N TYR A 301 6.70 -2.46 -12.45
CA TYR A 301 5.76 -3.13 -11.54
C TYR A 301 4.83 -2.14 -10.83
N LYS A 302 5.37 -1.03 -10.29
CA LYS A 302 4.59 -0.02 -9.58
C LYS A 302 3.64 0.73 -10.51
N ASN A 303 4.06 1.04 -11.74
CA ASN A 303 3.27 1.82 -12.67
C ASN A 303 2.19 1.01 -13.41
N PHE A 304 2.44 -0.28 -13.67
CA PHE A 304 1.53 -1.12 -14.45
C PHE A 304 0.72 -2.12 -13.63
N CYS A 305 1.23 -2.54 -12.45
CA CYS A 305 0.60 -3.63 -11.68
C CYS A 305 0.00 -3.16 -10.34
N GLN A 306 0.49 -2.04 -9.76
CA GLN A 306 0.08 -1.59 -8.44
C GLN A 306 -1.02 -0.53 -8.51
N THR A 307 -2.19 -0.83 -7.95
CA THR A 307 -3.28 0.15 -7.87
C THR A 307 -3.13 1.11 -6.71
N GLY A 308 -3.48 2.36 -6.95
CA GLY A 308 -3.56 3.42 -5.95
C GLY A 308 -4.92 4.10 -5.94
N MET A 309 -5.29 4.71 -4.82
CA MET A 309 -6.51 5.52 -4.68
C MET A 309 -6.14 6.98 -4.49
N LYS A 310 -6.88 7.89 -5.12
CA LYS A 310 -6.78 9.33 -4.92
C LYS A 310 -7.90 9.82 -4.01
N LEU A 311 -7.58 10.76 -3.13
CA LEU A 311 -8.56 11.43 -2.29
C LEU A 311 -9.39 12.39 -3.15
N ILE A 312 -10.70 12.12 -3.29
CA ILE A 312 -11.65 12.97 -4.01
C ILE A 312 -12.19 14.06 -3.09
N GLN A 313 -12.56 13.66 -1.86
CA GLN A 313 -13.26 14.56 -0.93
C GLN A 313 -12.83 14.30 0.51
N LYS A 314 -12.66 15.38 1.26
CA LYS A 314 -12.38 15.37 2.69
C LYS A 314 -13.39 16.26 3.39
N ILE A 315 -14.26 15.67 4.20
CA ILE A 315 -15.29 16.40 4.95
C ILE A 315 -14.94 16.29 6.43
N ARG A 316 -14.94 17.40 7.13
CA ARG A 316 -14.79 17.44 8.59
C ARG A 316 -16.18 17.66 9.22
N ILE A 317 -16.60 16.73 10.09
CA ILE A 317 -17.86 16.78 10.84
C ILE A 317 -17.48 16.72 12.33
N GLY A 318 -17.45 17.88 12.97
CA GLY A 318 -16.96 18.01 14.34
C GLY A 318 -15.50 17.54 14.48
N GLY A 319 -15.24 16.58 15.37
CA GLY A 319 -13.92 15.97 15.60
C GLY A 319 -13.52 14.90 14.57
N HIS A 320 -14.43 14.46 13.70
CA HIS A 320 -14.20 13.36 12.75
C HIS A 320 -13.93 13.87 11.34
N VAL A 321 -12.98 13.20 10.65
CA VAL A 321 -12.67 13.47 9.24
C VAL A 321 -13.10 12.29 8.38
N LYS A 322 -14.10 12.52 7.52
CA LYS A 322 -14.55 11.55 6.50
C LYS A 322 -13.80 11.81 5.19
N ARG A 323 -13.18 10.76 4.64
CA ARG A 323 -12.44 10.81 3.37
C ARG A 323 -13.12 9.91 2.34
N LYS A 324 -13.35 10.45 1.15
CA LYS A 324 -13.85 9.71 -0.01
C LYS A 324 -12.72 9.57 -1.03
N TYR A 325 -12.48 8.36 -1.47
CA TYR A 325 -11.46 8.04 -2.46
C TYR A 325 -12.11 7.60 -3.78
N ASP A 326 -11.36 7.71 -4.87
CA ASP A 326 -11.76 7.20 -6.17
C ASP A 326 -11.64 5.66 -6.24
N THR A 327 -12.05 5.09 -7.39
CA THR A 327 -11.81 3.69 -7.71
C THR A 327 -10.30 3.44 -7.85
N PRO A 328 -9.76 2.38 -7.21
CA PRO A 328 -8.34 2.05 -7.33
C PRO A 328 -7.95 1.77 -8.78
N LYS A 329 -6.91 2.47 -9.27
CA LYS A 329 -6.36 2.34 -10.62
C LYS A 329 -4.85 2.34 -10.58
N THR A 330 -4.20 1.69 -11.55
CA THR A 330 -2.75 1.78 -11.72
C THR A 330 -2.37 3.16 -12.27
N PRO A 331 -1.13 3.64 -12.07
CA PRO A 331 -0.66 4.86 -12.72
C PRO A 331 -0.82 4.83 -14.24
N CYS A 332 -0.57 3.69 -14.89
CA CYS A 332 -0.77 3.52 -16.32
C CYS A 332 -2.24 3.71 -16.72
N GLN A 333 -3.19 3.10 -16.02
CA GLN A 333 -4.62 3.28 -16.27
C GLN A 333 -5.04 4.75 -16.13
N ARG A 334 -4.55 5.43 -15.09
CA ARG A 334 -4.83 6.88 -14.91
C ARG A 334 -4.28 7.72 -16.04
N LEU A 335 -3.07 7.40 -16.49
CA LEU A 335 -2.41 8.11 -17.57
C LEU A 335 -3.18 7.97 -18.90
N LEU A 336 -3.67 6.77 -19.21
CA LEU A 336 -4.49 6.49 -20.38
C LEU A 336 -5.86 7.20 -20.30
N GLU A 337 -6.52 7.18 -19.15
CA GLU A 337 -7.83 7.83 -18.92
C GLU A 337 -7.78 9.36 -19.03
N LEU A 338 -6.66 10.00 -18.65
CA LEU A 338 -6.50 11.44 -18.78
C LEU A 338 -6.50 11.93 -20.22
N GLY A 339 -6.29 11.04 -21.22
CA GLY A 339 -6.42 11.36 -22.64
C GLY A 339 -5.44 12.43 -23.16
N LYS A 340 -4.33 12.68 -22.44
CA LYS A 340 -3.33 13.73 -22.78
C LYS A 340 -2.11 13.17 -23.50
N LEU A 341 -2.08 11.87 -23.76
CA LEU A 341 -1.02 11.21 -24.51
C LEU A 341 -1.31 11.21 -26.00
N THR A 342 -0.26 11.23 -26.81
CA THR A 342 -0.38 10.98 -28.25
C THR A 342 -0.82 9.54 -28.51
N LYS A 343 -1.48 9.27 -29.65
CA LYS A 343 -1.87 7.91 -30.05
C LYS A 343 -0.70 6.92 -30.02
N ARG A 344 0.49 7.37 -30.46
CA ARG A 344 1.71 6.56 -30.42
C ARG A 344 2.11 6.19 -28.99
N GLN A 345 2.10 7.14 -28.06
CA GLN A 345 2.42 6.89 -26.64
C GLN A 345 1.41 5.94 -26.00
N GLN A 346 0.11 6.11 -26.29
CA GLN A 346 -0.94 5.21 -25.81
C GLN A 346 -0.69 3.77 -26.27
N GLN A 347 -0.47 3.57 -27.58
CA GLN A 347 -0.18 2.26 -28.15
C GLN A 347 1.07 1.61 -27.55
N GLN A 348 2.14 2.40 -27.35
CA GLN A 348 3.36 1.90 -26.70
C GLN A 348 3.11 1.43 -25.26
N LEU A 349 2.34 2.19 -24.48
CA LEU A 349 2.00 1.80 -23.09
C LEU A 349 1.10 0.56 -23.06
N GLU A 350 0.12 0.45 -23.96
CA GLU A 350 -0.76 -0.71 -24.06
C GLU A 350 0.01 -1.97 -24.49
N GLN A 351 0.88 -1.88 -25.49
CA GLN A 351 1.74 -2.98 -25.91
C GLN A 351 2.68 -3.42 -24.78
N LEU A 352 3.30 -2.46 -24.09
CA LEU A 352 4.15 -2.75 -22.93
C LEU A 352 3.35 -3.43 -21.82
N TYR A 353 2.17 -2.92 -21.47
CA TYR A 353 1.29 -3.55 -20.48
C TYR A 353 0.96 -5.00 -20.84
N LEU A 354 0.63 -5.29 -22.10
CA LEU A 354 0.30 -6.64 -22.54
C LEU A 354 1.51 -7.60 -22.46
N SER A 355 2.73 -7.10 -22.67
CA SER A 355 3.95 -7.90 -22.60
C SER A 355 4.43 -8.19 -21.17
N LEU A 356 4.04 -7.37 -20.17
CA LEU A 356 4.51 -7.51 -18.82
C LEU A 356 3.81 -8.67 -18.08
N ASN A 357 4.57 -9.59 -17.52
CA ASN A 357 4.09 -10.59 -16.58
C ASN A 357 4.29 -10.08 -15.14
N PRO A 358 3.21 -9.77 -14.37
CA PRO A 358 3.33 -9.23 -13.02
C PRO A 358 4.06 -10.16 -12.04
N ALA A 359 3.86 -11.46 -12.16
CA ALA A 359 4.48 -12.47 -11.29
C ALA A 359 5.98 -12.60 -11.57
N GLU A 360 6.37 -12.59 -12.83
CA GLU A 360 7.78 -12.60 -13.23
C GLU A 360 8.51 -11.32 -12.79
N LEU A 361 7.90 -10.13 -13.00
CA LEU A 361 8.43 -8.88 -12.50
C LEU A 361 8.64 -8.93 -10.98
N LYS A 362 7.68 -9.46 -10.25
CA LYS A 362 7.78 -9.60 -8.80
C LYS A 362 8.97 -10.49 -8.40
N ARG A 363 9.11 -11.67 -9.00
CA ARG A 363 10.24 -12.60 -8.76
C ARG A 363 11.57 -11.94 -9.10
N THR A 364 11.67 -11.23 -10.22
CA THR A 364 12.89 -10.54 -10.65
C THR A 364 13.28 -9.43 -9.67
N ILE A 365 12.31 -8.65 -9.18
CA ILE A 365 12.54 -7.61 -8.16
C ILE A 365 13.06 -8.24 -6.86
N GLU A 366 12.44 -9.33 -6.41
CA GLU A 366 12.84 -10.05 -5.20
C GLU A 366 14.26 -10.61 -5.33
N GLN A 367 14.57 -11.27 -6.43
CA GLN A 367 15.93 -11.79 -6.70
C GLN A 367 16.99 -10.67 -6.73
N LYS A 368 16.70 -9.54 -7.39
CA LYS A 368 17.62 -8.40 -7.43
C LYS A 368 17.81 -7.76 -6.07
N ARG A 369 16.74 -7.63 -5.29
CA ARG A 369 16.80 -7.16 -3.91
C ARG A 369 17.65 -8.06 -3.04
N ASP A 370 17.46 -9.38 -3.13
CA ASP A 370 18.17 -10.36 -2.32
C ASP A 370 19.66 -10.39 -2.68
N LYS A 371 20.00 -10.29 -3.99
CA LYS A 371 21.40 -10.12 -4.44
C LYS A 371 22.03 -8.84 -3.90
N LEU A 372 21.31 -7.72 -3.93
CA LEU A 372 21.78 -6.45 -3.36
C LEU A 372 22.05 -6.58 -1.86
N TYR A 373 21.16 -7.26 -1.14
CA TYR A 373 21.34 -7.49 0.28
C TYR A 373 22.51 -8.44 0.60
N GLN A 374 22.67 -9.50 -0.17
CA GLN A 374 23.84 -10.40 -0.05
C GLN A 374 25.15 -9.63 -0.28
N PHE A 375 25.21 -8.77 -1.31
CA PHE A 375 26.37 -7.92 -1.55
C PHE A 375 26.65 -6.99 -0.37
N TYR A 376 25.63 -6.35 0.15
CA TYR A 376 25.75 -5.52 1.37
C TYR A 376 26.30 -6.33 2.55
N GLN A 377 25.82 -7.53 2.79
CA GLN A 377 26.31 -8.39 3.88
C GLN A 377 27.78 -8.80 3.68
N GLN A 378 28.18 -9.13 2.46
CA GLN A 378 29.57 -9.45 2.13
C GLN A 378 30.50 -8.26 2.40
N LYS A 379 30.10 -7.07 1.96
CA LYS A 379 30.83 -5.82 2.23
C LYS A 379 31.00 -5.59 3.74
N MET A 380 29.94 -5.74 4.53
CA MET A 380 29.99 -5.57 5.98
C MET A 380 30.89 -6.58 6.69
N ARG A 381 31.05 -7.78 6.13
CA ARG A 381 31.99 -8.80 6.66
C ARG A 381 33.46 -8.48 6.31
N SER A 382 33.70 -7.95 5.09
CA SER A 382 35.05 -7.57 4.65
C SER A 382 35.60 -6.36 5.41
N ASP A 383 34.75 -5.43 5.81
CA ASP A 383 35.12 -4.20 6.50
C ASP A 383 35.41 -4.40 8.01
N ASN A 384 35.44 -5.64 8.51
CA ASN A 384 35.66 -5.99 9.94
C ASN A 384 34.80 -5.18 10.95
N VAL A 385 33.67 -4.70 10.52
CA VAL A 385 32.72 -4.00 11.40
C VAL A 385 32.01 -5.04 12.26
N ASP A 386 32.07 -4.86 13.58
CA ASP A 386 31.44 -5.71 14.59
C ASP A 386 29.97 -6.02 14.23
N THR A 387 29.75 -7.20 13.63
CA THR A 387 28.44 -7.70 13.20
C THR A 387 27.61 -8.24 14.36
N SER A 388 28.11 -8.16 15.62
CA SER A 388 27.39 -8.60 16.81
C SER A 388 26.13 -7.79 17.05
N LYS A 389 26.07 -6.54 16.57
CA LYS A 389 24.84 -5.74 16.48
C LYS A 389 24.10 -6.02 15.18
N LYS A 390 23.58 -7.23 15.03
CA LYS A 390 22.70 -7.62 13.90
C LYS A 390 21.44 -6.78 13.89
N ILE A 391 21.49 -5.59 13.28
CA ILE A 391 20.28 -4.92 12.87
C ILE A 391 19.80 -5.66 11.64
N LYS A 392 18.87 -6.58 11.83
CA LYS A 392 18.14 -7.16 10.70
C LYS A 392 17.54 -6.00 9.92
N PRO A 393 17.89 -5.79 8.64
CA PRO A 393 17.23 -4.78 7.84
C PRO A 393 15.75 -5.10 7.87
N HIS A 394 14.94 -4.12 8.21
CA HIS A 394 13.49 -4.26 8.21
C HIS A 394 13.02 -4.19 6.75
N PHE A 395 13.32 -5.23 6.00
CA PHE A 395 12.70 -5.47 4.70
C PHE A 395 11.25 -5.78 4.99
N GLY A 396 10.36 -4.92 4.61
CA GLY A 396 8.93 -5.15 4.79
C GLY A 396 8.56 -6.59 4.43
N TYR A 397 7.38 -7.01 4.63
CA TYR A 397 6.73 -8.33 4.50
C TYR A 397 7.46 -9.52 3.81
N PHE A 398 8.70 -9.38 3.30
CA PHE A 398 9.35 -10.28 2.35
C PHE A 398 10.42 -11.21 2.89
N LEU A 399 10.86 -11.08 4.14
CA LEU A 399 11.82 -12.02 4.71
C LEU A 399 11.09 -13.08 5.55
N ARG A 400 10.51 -14.06 4.88
CA ARG A 400 10.30 -15.38 5.45
C ARG A 400 11.27 -16.36 4.79
N ASP A 401 11.98 -17.09 5.62
CA ASP A 401 12.68 -18.31 5.21
C ASP A 401 11.72 -19.24 4.46
N THR A 402 11.95 -19.38 3.18
CA THR A 402 11.32 -20.39 2.33
C THR A 402 11.93 -21.80 2.58
N THR A 403 12.70 -21.97 3.65
CA THR A 403 13.32 -23.25 4.01
C THR A 403 12.57 -24.00 5.11
N LYS A 404 11.25 -24.12 5.01
CA LYS A 404 10.55 -25.25 5.61
C LYS A 404 9.94 -26.06 4.49
N SER A 405 10.76 -26.98 3.95
CA SER A 405 10.28 -28.16 3.26
C SER A 405 9.22 -28.83 4.13
N ILE A 406 8.00 -28.87 3.62
CA ILE A 406 6.93 -29.70 4.16
C ILE A 406 7.39 -31.15 3.88
N SER A 407 7.93 -31.83 4.89
CA SER A 407 7.97 -33.29 4.89
C SER A 407 6.54 -33.76 5.09
N VAL A 408 5.93 -34.22 4.02
CA VAL A 408 4.72 -35.03 4.06
C VAL A 408 5.15 -36.44 4.50
N THR A 409 4.75 -36.83 5.66
CA THR A 409 4.50 -38.23 6.03
C THR A 409 3.02 -38.44 6.24
#